data_3a3a4ca9d91b6cca48a0093ceed30823
#
_entry.id   3a3a4ca9d91b6cca48a0093ceed30823
#
_cell.length_a   1.000
_cell.length_b   1.000
_cell.length_c   1.000
_cell.angle_alpha   90.00
_cell.angle_beta   90.00
_cell.angle_gamma   90.00
#
_symmetry.space_group_name_H-M   'P 1'
#
loop_
_entity.id
_entity.type
_entity.pdbx_description
1 polymer ?
#
loop_
_entity_poly.entity_id
_entity_poly.type
_entity_poly.pdbx_seq_one_letter_code
_entity_poly.pdbx_strand_id
1 'polypeptide(L)'
;MKSDIISRRSFFKQALAFSAVSAIPSFWIPKANAASVASRMSANDKVRVAFIGIGNRGADISQRMFKTGLCEVVALCDVDMGAPHTQKIISMFPDVPRFQDFRQMFDKMADKIDAVTVCTPDHSHFPITIEAMAHGKHVYVEKPMARTFQEVELMMRAEKKFGVVTQMGNQGHSEANYFQFKAWKEAGLIKDVTAITAHMNNPRRWHGWNPNIKHLPMGEPVPESLDWDTWLGVRPYHEYNHDYHLGQWRCWYDFGMGTLGDWGAHLLDTAHEFLDLGLPNEINPLYLKDHNPFFYPMSSTILFKFPERNNMPAVDVTWYDGLDNIPAVPENYGTSEVDPNIPAVNGGKLQLVNLNPGKEIYTKTLTFKGGSHGSTLSVIPDKIAKEMNPVLPEYGKSPSDHYANFLLAFFKEKKKLVLLFLWPDR
;
A
#
# COMPACT_ATOMS: atom_id res chain seq x y z
N MET A 1 40.07 10.10 -8.24
CA MET A 1 39.64 8.91 -7.50
C MET A 1 38.38 8.42 -8.22
N LYS A 2 38.46 7.24 -8.85
CA LYS A 2 37.29 6.66 -9.52
C LYS A 2 36.30 6.19 -8.44
N SER A 3 35.09 6.74 -8.40
CA SER A 3 33.99 6.24 -7.59
C SER A 3 33.64 4.85 -8.12
N ASP A 4 33.83 3.83 -7.30
CA ASP A 4 33.32 2.48 -7.59
C ASP A 4 31.80 2.54 -7.51
N ILE A 5 31.17 2.79 -8.65
CA ILE A 5 29.72 2.67 -8.84
C ILE A 5 29.39 1.19 -8.63
N ILE A 6 28.67 0.89 -7.55
CA ILE A 6 28.14 -0.47 -7.31
C ILE A 6 27.25 -0.83 -8.52
N SER A 7 27.73 -1.74 -9.35
CA SER A 7 27.01 -2.12 -10.56
C SER A 7 25.72 -2.87 -10.24
N ARG A 8 24.72 -2.80 -11.15
CA ARG A 8 23.46 -3.59 -11.06
C ARG A 8 23.74 -5.07 -10.71
N ARG A 9 24.82 -5.65 -11.22
CA ARG A 9 25.26 -7.03 -10.89
C ARG A 9 25.67 -7.20 -9.43
N SER A 10 26.25 -6.19 -8.81
CA SER A 10 26.67 -6.21 -7.41
C SER A 10 25.46 -6.16 -6.47
N PHE A 11 24.46 -5.34 -6.80
CA PHE A 11 23.17 -5.27 -6.07
C PHE A 11 22.38 -6.59 -6.19
N PHE A 12 22.31 -7.18 -7.41
CA PHE A 12 21.69 -8.49 -7.60
C PHE A 12 22.40 -9.61 -6.84
N LYS A 13 23.72 -9.58 -6.75
CA LYS A 13 24.48 -10.53 -5.92
C LYS A 13 24.17 -10.37 -4.43
N GLN A 14 23.97 -9.16 -3.96
CA GLN A 14 23.56 -8.90 -2.58
C GLN A 14 22.11 -9.35 -2.32
N ALA A 15 21.18 -9.07 -3.23
CA ALA A 15 19.79 -9.53 -3.13
C ALA A 15 19.66 -11.07 -3.26
N LEU A 16 20.44 -11.70 -4.15
CA LEU A 16 20.52 -13.16 -4.27
C LEU A 16 21.23 -13.84 -3.08
N ALA A 17 22.19 -13.15 -2.44
CA ALA A 17 22.78 -13.63 -1.19
C ALA A 17 21.76 -13.69 -0.04
N PHE A 18 20.68 -12.90 -0.11
CA PHE A 18 19.56 -13.00 0.82
C PHE A 18 18.69 -14.26 0.60
N SER A 19 18.62 -14.79 -0.61
CA SER A 19 17.89 -16.06 -0.88
C SER A 19 18.63 -17.29 -0.34
N ALA A 20 19.92 -17.19 -0.01
CA ALA A 20 20.74 -18.24 0.61
C ALA A 20 20.90 -18.04 2.13
N VAL A 21 19.82 -17.70 2.83
CA VAL A 21 19.81 -17.30 4.25
C VAL A 21 20.20 -18.39 5.26
N SER A 22 20.55 -19.59 4.82
CA SER A 22 21.14 -20.60 5.72
C SER A 22 22.65 -20.47 5.95
N ALA A 23 23.35 -19.52 5.29
CA ALA A 23 24.82 -19.43 5.38
C ALA A 23 25.41 -18.02 5.18
N ILE A 24 24.92 -16.99 5.89
CA ILE A 24 25.64 -15.71 5.95
C ILE A 24 26.56 -15.74 7.15
N PRO A 25 27.91 -15.64 6.94
CA PRO A 25 28.82 -15.49 8.06
C PRO A 25 28.52 -14.22 8.85
N SER A 26 28.49 -14.32 10.17
CA SER A 26 28.08 -13.26 11.14
C SER A 26 28.96 -12.00 11.16
N PHE A 27 30.00 -11.90 10.35
CA PHE A 27 30.97 -10.80 10.35
C PHE A 27 30.69 -9.67 9.34
N TRP A 28 29.66 -9.80 8.49
CA TRP A 28 29.33 -8.79 7.48
C TRP A 28 28.15 -7.86 7.87
N ILE A 29 27.70 -7.94 9.09
CA ILE A 29 26.63 -7.09 9.59
C ILE A 29 27.26 -6.10 10.57
N PRO A 30 27.27 -4.80 10.31
CA PRO A 30 27.50 -3.84 11.35
C PRO A 30 26.49 -4.15 12.47
N LYS A 31 26.94 -4.41 13.69
CA LYS A 31 26.07 -4.49 14.86
C LYS A 31 25.48 -3.10 15.13
N ALA A 32 24.56 -2.64 14.30
CA ALA A 32 23.65 -1.58 14.67
C ALA A 32 22.70 -2.20 15.69
N ASN A 33 22.95 -1.98 16.96
CA ASN A 33 22.04 -2.36 18.02
C ASN A 33 20.76 -1.52 17.86
N ALA A 34 19.70 -2.08 17.29
CA ALA A 34 18.38 -1.45 17.27
C ALA A 34 17.94 -1.06 18.70
N ALA A 35 18.33 -1.84 19.70
CA ALA A 35 18.19 -1.51 21.13
C ALA A 35 18.90 -0.21 21.54
N SER A 36 19.93 0.26 20.80
CA SER A 36 20.66 1.48 21.16
C SER A 36 20.00 2.76 20.68
N VAL A 37 19.10 2.70 19.70
CA VAL A 37 18.35 3.86 19.20
C VAL A 37 17.16 4.14 20.12
N ALA A 38 16.37 3.13 20.44
CA ALA A 38 15.23 3.26 21.34
C ALA A 38 15.60 3.72 22.77
N SER A 39 16.81 3.40 23.24
CA SER A 39 17.28 3.77 24.59
C SER A 39 17.80 5.22 24.69
N ARG A 40 17.94 5.95 23.58
CA ARG A 40 18.51 7.31 23.55
C ARG A 40 17.50 8.43 23.34
N MET A 41 16.25 8.11 23.02
CA MET A 41 15.26 9.13 22.72
C MET A 41 14.47 9.51 23.97
N SER A 42 14.53 10.78 24.34
CA SER A 42 13.65 11.38 25.35
C SER A 42 12.29 11.70 24.73
N ALA A 43 11.28 11.95 25.56
CA ALA A 43 9.92 12.33 25.10
C ALA A 43 9.91 13.63 24.27
N ASN A 44 10.99 14.42 24.32
CA ASN A 44 11.16 15.67 23.58
C ASN A 44 11.97 15.50 22.28
N ASP A 45 12.52 14.31 22.02
CA ASP A 45 13.31 14.06 20.83
C ASP A 45 12.38 13.78 19.64
N LYS A 46 12.69 14.36 18.49
CA LYS A 46 11.98 14.11 17.23
C LYS A 46 12.63 12.97 16.49
N VAL A 47 11.83 12.16 15.80
CA VAL A 47 12.33 11.12 14.89
C VAL A 47 12.96 11.79 13.67
N ARG A 48 14.20 11.46 13.36
CA ARG A 48 14.92 11.97 12.18
C ARG A 48 14.50 11.16 10.96
N VAL A 49 13.67 11.76 10.10
CA VAL A 49 13.06 11.09 8.95
C VAL A 49 13.67 11.56 7.64
N ALA A 50 14.03 10.63 6.76
CA ALA A 50 14.31 10.91 5.36
C ALA A 50 13.10 10.54 4.50
N PHE A 51 12.70 11.43 3.58
CA PHE A 51 11.60 11.19 2.66
C PHE A 51 12.13 10.71 1.30
N ILE A 52 11.72 9.50 0.87
CA ILE A 52 12.10 8.89 -0.41
C ILE A 52 10.86 8.80 -1.30
N GLY A 53 10.90 9.47 -2.47
CA GLY A 53 9.73 9.72 -3.31
C GLY A 53 8.91 10.87 -2.74
N ILE A 54 9.20 12.10 -3.14
CA ILE A 54 8.62 13.32 -2.56
C ILE A 54 7.62 14.02 -3.49
N GLY A 55 7.26 13.39 -4.60
CA GLY A 55 6.25 13.89 -5.52
C GLY A 55 4.84 13.35 -5.24
N ASN A 56 3.80 14.03 -5.73
CA ASN A 56 2.41 13.55 -5.69
C ASN A 56 1.99 13.00 -4.32
N ARG A 57 1.79 11.67 -4.22
CA ARG A 57 1.39 11.02 -2.97
C ARG A 57 2.45 11.14 -1.88
N GLY A 58 3.73 11.04 -2.27
CA GLY A 58 4.83 11.26 -1.33
C GLY A 58 4.85 12.67 -0.75
N ALA A 59 4.48 13.68 -1.55
CA ALA A 59 4.34 15.05 -1.06
C ALA A 59 3.22 15.20 0.00
N ASP A 60 2.08 14.55 -0.20
CA ASP A 60 0.99 14.54 0.78
C ASP A 60 1.43 13.86 2.09
N ILE A 61 2.05 12.69 2.00
CA ILE A 61 2.54 11.94 3.16
C ILE A 61 3.61 12.72 3.93
N SER A 62 4.59 13.27 3.22
CA SER A 62 5.66 14.08 3.82
C SER A 62 5.10 15.27 4.62
N GLN A 63 4.13 15.97 4.05
CA GLN A 63 3.48 17.09 4.74
C GLN A 63 2.68 16.64 5.96
N ARG A 64 1.89 15.55 5.84
CA ARG A 64 1.09 15.02 6.95
C ARG A 64 1.99 14.52 8.07
N MET A 65 3.05 13.78 7.73
CA MET A 65 4.00 13.28 8.72
C MET A 65 4.71 14.42 9.45
N PHE A 66 5.17 15.44 8.71
CA PHE A 66 5.78 16.63 9.31
C PHE A 66 4.81 17.41 10.22
N LYS A 67 3.54 17.55 9.81
CA LYS A 67 2.49 18.23 10.60
C LYS A 67 2.19 17.57 11.94
N THR A 68 2.54 16.31 12.14
CA THR A 68 2.40 15.65 13.46
C THR A 68 3.26 16.31 14.53
N GLY A 69 4.32 17.07 14.15
CA GLY A 69 5.29 17.65 15.06
C GLY A 69 6.26 16.65 15.70
N LEU A 70 6.15 15.36 15.37
CA LEU A 70 6.90 14.25 15.97
C LEU A 70 8.20 13.92 15.23
N CYS A 71 8.45 14.52 14.07
CA CYS A 71 9.65 14.25 13.29
C CYS A 71 10.43 15.51 12.90
N GLU A 72 11.70 15.30 12.60
CA GLU A 72 12.59 16.23 11.93
C GLU A 72 12.96 15.65 10.57
N VAL A 73 12.88 16.47 9.51
CA VAL A 73 13.23 16.05 8.15
C VAL A 73 14.71 16.27 7.95
N VAL A 74 15.46 15.19 7.69
CA VAL A 74 16.93 15.23 7.62
C VAL A 74 17.49 14.97 6.23
N ALA A 75 16.70 14.39 5.32
CA ALA A 75 17.06 14.20 3.91
C ALA A 75 15.83 14.10 3.02
N LEU A 76 15.98 14.51 1.76
CA LEU A 76 15.02 14.32 0.68
C LEU A 76 15.67 13.47 -0.42
N CYS A 77 14.93 12.48 -0.94
CA CYS A 77 15.40 11.65 -2.04
C CYS A 77 14.29 11.47 -3.09
N ASP A 78 14.59 11.83 -4.33
CA ASP A 78 13.72 11.57 -5.48
C ASP A 78 14.58 11.53 -6.74
N VAL A 79 14.27 10.63 -7.65
CA VAL A 79 15.01 10.47 -8.92
C VAL A 79 14.85 11.67 -9.85
N ASP A 80 13.83 12.51 -9.64
CA ASP A 80 13.54 13.70 -10.44
C ASP A 80 13.37 14.95 -9.57
N MET A 81 14.48 15.47 -9.07
CA MET A 81 14.51 16.67 -8.21
C MET A 81 14.10 17.95 -8.95
N GLY A 82 14.12 17.96 -10.28
CA GLY A 82 13.71 19.11 -11.10
C GLY A 82 12.22 19.10 -11.44
N ALA A 83 11.51 18.00 -11.24
CA ALA A 83 10.13 17.87 -11.64
C ALA A 83 9.19 18.80 -10.86
N PRO A 84 8.13 19.35 -11.51
CA PRO A 84 7.17 20.24 -10.83
C PRO A 84 6.51 19.64 -9.60
N HIS A 85 6.27 18.32 -9.60
CA HIS A 85 5.58 17.61 -8.51
C HIS A 85 6.43 17.45 -7.24
N THR A 86 7.75 17.63 -7.30
CA THR A 86 8.67 17.58 -6.16
C THR A 86 8.88 18.95 -5.52
N GLN A 87 8.66 20.05 -6.26
CA GLN A 87 9.02 21.40 -5.85
C GLN A 87 8.34 21.87 -4.56
N LYS A 88 7.14 21.37 -4.30
CA LYS A 88 6.40 21.70 -3.08
C LYS A 88 7.17 21.27 -1.82
N ILE A 89 7.69 20.06 -1.80
CA ILE A 89 8.45 19.54 -0.65
C ILE A 89 9.84 20.17 -0.59
N ILE A 90 10.49 20.33 -1.73
CA ILE A 90 11.79 21.00 -1.82
C ILE A 90 11.71 22.42 -1.24
N SER A 91 10.66 23.17 -1.56
CA SER A 91 10.46 24.54 -1.04
C SER A 91 10.10 24.57 0.45
N MET A 92 9.48 23.52 0.98
CA MET A 92 9.19 23.41 2.42
C MET A 92 10.48 23.14 3.25
N PHE A 93 11.47 22.51 2.64
CA PHE A 93 12.73 22.10 3.30
C PHE A 93 13.94 22.54 2.47
N PRO A 94 14.20 23.85 2.32
CA PRO A 94 15.23 24.37 1.40
C PRO A 94 16.64 23.96 1.79
N ASP A 95 16.91 23.82 3.08
CA ASP A 95 18.26 23.56 3.62
C ASP A 95 18.56 22.07 3.85
N VAL A 96 17.57 21.20 3.61
CA VAL A 96 17.72 19.74 3.82
C VAL A 96 18.51 19.13 2.65
N PRO A 97 19.51 18.27 2.92
CA PRO A 97 20.26 17.55 1.90
C PRO A 97 19.37 16.77 0.94
N ARG A 98 19.73 16.78 -0.36
CA ARG A 98 18.96 16.20 -1.46
C ARG A 98 19.76 15.14 -2.18
N PHE A 99 19.10 14.06 -2.57
CA PHE A 99 19.69 12.92 -3.25
C PHE A 99 18.77 12.43 -4.37
N GLN A 100 19.33 12.04 -5.51
CA GLN A 100 18.57 11.37 -6.57
C GLN A 100 18.62 9.84 -6.41
N ASP A 101 19.63 9.32 -5.71
CA ASP A 101 19.82 7.90 -5.45
C ASP A 101 19.78 7.63 -3.92
N PHE A 102 18.85 6.81 -3.49
CA PHE A 102 18.67 6.42 -2.08
C PHE A 102 19.92 5.70 -1.51
N ARG A 103 20.66 4.98 -2.35
CA ARG A 103 21.90 4.30 -1.93
C ARG A 103 22.96 5.32 -1.52
N GLN A 104 23.14 6.37 -2.32
CA GLN A 104 24.04 7.49 -1.97
C GLN A 104 23.58 8.24 -0.72
N MET A 105 22.27 8.33 -0.51
CA MET A 105 21.71 8.92 0.72
C MET A 105 22.10 8.08 1.94
N PHE A 106 21.94 6.77 1.90
CA PHE A 106 22.32 5.90 3.01
C PHE A 106 23.84 5.89 3.22
N ASP A 107 24.64 5.84 2.17
CA ASP A 107 26.10 5.89 2.28
C ASP A 107 26.60 7.15 3.02
N LYS A 108 25.93 8.29 2.83
CA LYS A 108 26.35 9.58 3.40
C LYS A 108 25.67 9.95 4.71
N MET A 109 24.47 9.43 4.97
CA MET A 109 23.61 9.94 6.03
C MET A 109 22.97 8.86 6.91
N ALA A 110 23.32 7.59 6.75
CA ALA A 110 22.67 6.53 7.53
C ALA A 110 22.73 6.77 9.05
N ASP A 111 23.83 7.34 9.57
CA ASP A 111 24.01 7.68 10.99
C ASP A 111 23.10 8.82 11.47
N LYS A 112 22.57 9.63 10.57
CA LYS A 112 21.69 10.78 10.84
C LYS A 112 20.20 10.50 10.62
N ILE A 113 19.87 9.32 10.11
CA ILE A 113 18.49 8.91 9.80
C ILE A 113 18.04 7.86 10.82
N ASP A 114 16.86 8.02 11.39
CA ASP A 114 16.21 7.03 12.26
C ASP A 114 15.16 6.24 11.47
N ALA A 115 14.41 6.91 10.59
CA ALA A 115 13.35 6.33 9.81
C ALA A 115 13.28 6.88 8.38
N VAL A 116 12.66 6.13 7.49
CA VAL A 116 12.38 6.59 6.13
C VAL A 116 10.91 6.42 5.78
N THR A 117 10.42 7.27 4.87
CA THR A 117 9.22 6.98 4.08
C THR A 117 9.63 6.51 2.69
N VAL A 118 8.93 5.51 2.17
CA VAL A 118 9.13 4.99 0.81
C VAL A 118 7.83 5.18 0.04
N CYS A 119 7.78 6.22 -0.80
CA CYS A 119 6.59 6.64 -1.53
C CYS A 119 6.86 6.74 -3.03
N THR A 120 7.63 5.81 -3.53
CA THR A 120 8.08 5.67 -4.91
C THR A 120 7.10 4.84 -5.75
N PRO A 121 7.34 4.58 -7.04
CA PRO A 121 6.59 3.57 -7.79
C PRO A 121 6.69 2.15 -7.19
N ASP A 122 5.65 1.33 -7.40
CA ASP A 122 5.48 0.01 -6.76
C ASP A 122 6.73 -0.90 -6.90
N HIS A 123 7.41 -0.85 -8.05
CA HIS A 123 8.58 -1.71 -8.33
C HIS A 123 9.80 -1.39 -7.46
N SER A 124 9.88 -0.22 -6.88
CA SER A 124 11.00 0.21 -6.06
C SER A 124 10.72 0.16 -4.55
N HIS A 125 9.48 -0.14 -4.13
CA HIS A 125 9.15 -0.26 -2.70
C HIS A 125 10.01 -1.30 -1.98
N PHE A 126 10.08 -2.52 -2.51
CA PHE A 126 10.86 -3.61 -1.91
C PHE A 126 12.36 -3.31 -1.82
N PRO A 127 13.08 -2.96 -2.92
CA PRO A 127 14.53 -2.76 -2.85
C PRO A 127 14.92 -1.60 -1.91
N ILE A 128 14.16 -0.51 -1.89
CA ILE A 128 14.44 0.62 -0.99
C ILE A 128 14.16 0.23 0.46
N THR A 129 13.04 -0.45 0.72
CA THR A 129 12.66 -0.87 2.08
C THR A 129 13.68 -1.86 2.68
N ILE A 130 14.11 -2.86 1.91
CA ILE A 130 15.11 -3.83 2.36
C ILE A 130 16.44 -3.16 2.66
N GLU A 131 16.88 -2.23 1.83
CA GLU A 131 18.11 -1.46 2.06
C GLU A 131 18.02 -0.62 3.34
N ALA A 132 16.89 0.07 3.53
CA ALA A 132 16.66 0.84 4.76
C ALA A 132 16.70 -0.06 6.02
N MET A 133 16.03 -1.21 5.98
CA MET A 133 16.04 -2.18 7.08
C MET A 133 17.45 -2.72 7.35
N ALA A 134 18.23 -2.98 6.30
CA ALA A 134 19.61 -3.45 6.44
C ALA A 134 20.52 -2.42 7.13
N HIS A 135 20.24 -1.14 6.95
CA HIS A 135 20.84 -0.04 7.69
C HIS A 135 20.22 0.19 9.09
N GLY A 136 19.32 -0.68 9.54
CA GLY A 136 18.64 -0.56 10.83
C GLY A 136 17.64 0.60 10.90
N LYS A 137 17.09 1.05 9.76
CA LYS A 137 16.12 2.15 9.72
C LYS A 137 14.71 1.62 9.80
N HIS A 138 13.88 2.34 10.52
CA HIS A 138 12.45 2.11 10.57
C HIS A 138 11.81 2.57 9.26
N VAL A 139 10.74 1.91 8.81
CA VAL A 139 10.21 2.16 7.46
C VAL A 139 8.70 2.35 7.46
N TYR A 140 8.26 3.46 6.89
CA TYR A 140 6.91 3.64 6.39
C TYR A 140 6.95 3.43 4.87
N VAL A 141 6.30 2.38 4.36
CA VAL A 141 6.25 2.10 2.92
C VAL A 141 4.83 2.22 2.39
N GLU A 142 4.63 2.92 1.27
CA GLU A 142 3.32 2.99 0.62
C GLU A 142 2.85 1.63 0.10
N LYS A 143 1.54 1.52 -0.03
CA LYS A 143 0.90 0.32 -0.62
C LYS A 143 0.98 0.37 -2.16
N PRO A 144 1.03 -0.78 -2.83
CA PRO A 144 1.32 -2.12 -2.29
C PRO A 144 2.76 -2.20 -1.79
N MET A 145 2.99 -2.85 -0.66
CA MET A 145 4.32 -2.85 -0.03
C MET A 145 5.41 -3.50 -0.88
N ALA A 146 5.04 -4.42 -1.75
CA ALA A 146 5.92 -5.13 -2.67
C ALA A 146 5.11 -5.70 -3.84
N ARG A 147 5.79 -6.25 -4.85
CA ARG A 147 5.15 -6.77 -6.07
C ARG A 147 4.99 -8.28 -6.11
N THR A 148 5.74 -8.99 -5.30
CA THR A 148 5.70 -10.45 -5.27
C THR A 148 5.55 -10.96 -3.84
N PHE A 149 5.02 -12.15 -3.73
CA PHE A 149 4.88 -12.87 -2.47
C PHE A 149 6.23 -13.04 -1.76
N GLN A 150 7.26 -13.41 -2.52
CA GLN A 150 8.61 -13.58 -2.00
C GLN A 150 9.17 -12.28 -1.43
N GLU A 151 8.96 -11.14 -2.10
CA GLU A 151 9.38 -9.83 -1.60
C GLU A 151 8.72 -9.52 -0.26
N VAL A 152 7.41 -9.77 -0.12
CA VAL A 152 6.68 -9.59 1.15
C VAL A 152 7.28 -10.46 2.25
N GLU A 153 7.50 -11.75 2.01
CA GLU A 153 8.11 -12.65 2.99
C GLU A 153 9.52 -12.19 3.40
N LEU A 154 10.32 -11.71 2.46
CA LEU A 154 11.65 -11.19 2.75
C LEU A 154 11.59 -9.93 3.63
N MET A 155 10.62 -9.03 3.37
CA MET A 155 10.40 -7.85 4.21
C MET A 155 9.98 -8.24 5.64
N MET A 156 9.07 -9.18 5.81
CA MET A 156 8.65 -9.70 7.12
C MET A 156 9.82 -10.31 7.91
N ARG A 157 10.67 -11.08 7.22
CA ARG A 157 11.88 -11.67 7.81
C ARG A 157 12.91 -10.59 8.18
N ALA A 158 13.07 -9.58 7.33
CA ALA A 158 13.98 -8.47 7.57
C ALA A 158 13.54 -7.62 8.76
N GLU A 159 12.25 -7.32 8.89
CA GLU A 159 11.68 -6.63 10.07
C GLU A 159 12.06 -7.34 11.37
N LYS A 160 11.81 -8.65 11.44
CA LYS A 160 12.18 -9.47 12.61
C LYS A 160 13.70 -9.50 12.83
N LYS A 161 14.48 -9.66 11.77
CA LYS A 161 15.94 -9.77 11.84
C LYS A 161 16.62 -8.49 12.32
N PHE A 162 16.18 -7.36 11.81
CA PHE A 162 16.80 -6.06 12.13
C PHE A 162 16.13 -5.37 13.32
N GLY A 163 14.99 -5.87 13.80
CA GLY A 163 14.26 -5.32 14.94
C GLY A 163 13.77 -3.89 14.69
N VAL A 164 13.32 -3.60 13.48
CA VAL A 164 12.86 -2.28 13.08
C VAL A 164 11.34 -2.19 13.15
N VAL A 165 10.82 -0.99 13.33
CA VAL A 165 9.39 -0.68 13.22
C VAL A 165 9.05 -0.47 11.76
N THR A 166 7.97 -1.09 11.30
CA THR A 166 7.46 -0.91 9.95
C THR A 166 5.99 -0.53 9.96
N GLN A 167 5.55 0.19 8.94
CA GLN A 167 4.14 0.47 8.70
C GLN A 167 3.88 0.60 7.20
N MET A 168 2.82 -0.06 6.73
CA MET A 168 2.34 0.12 5.36
C MET A 168 1.40 1.34 5.27
N GLY A 169 1.45 2.05 4.13
CA GLY A 169 0.63 3.22 3.82
C GLY A 169 -0.83 2.89 3.50
N ASN A 170 -1.45 2.02 4.27
CA ASN A 170 -2.88 1.73 4.20
C ASN A 170 -3.64 2.51 5.28
N GLN A 171 -3.95 3.80 5.01
CA GLN A 171 -4.50 4.73 6.00
C GLN A 171 -5.85 4.28 6.55
N GLY A 172 -6.66 3.58 5.75
CA GLY A 172 -7.95 3.01 6.16
C GLY A 172 -7.88 2.17 7.42
N HIS A 173 -6.72 1.56 7.69
CA HIS A 173 -6.45 0.78 8.90
C HIS A 173 -6.49 1.60 10.22
N SER A 174 -6.40 2.91 10.12
CA SER A 174 -6.52 3.84 11.27
C SER A 174 -7.83 4.62 11.26
N GLU A 175 -8.77 4.31 10.37
CA GLU A 175 -10.02 5.04 10.16
C GLU A 175 -11.25 4.27 10.63
N ALA A 176 -12.43 4.87 10.51
CA ALA A 176 -13.68 4.38 11.09
C ALA A 176 -14.06 2.96 10.64
N ASN A 177 -13.84 2.60 9.37
CA ASN A 177 -14.18 1.28 8.85
C ASN A 177 -13.47 0.15 9.58
N TYR A 178 -12.21 0.34 9.95
CA TYR A 178 -11.43 -0.67 10.67
C TYR A 178 -12.08 -1.00 12.03
N PHE A 179 -12.39 0.03 12.81
CA PHE A 179 -12.97 -0.14 14.14
C PHE A 179 -14.40 -0.63 14.10
N GLN A 180 -15.19 -0.16 13.13
CA GLN A 180 -16.56 -0.63 12.91
C GLN A 180 -16.58 -2.11 12.53
N PHE A 181 -15.77 -2.51 11.54
CA PHE A 181 -15.73 -3.90 11.09
C PHE A 181 -15.39 -4.84 12.25
N LYS A 182 -14.35 -4.46 13.02
CA LYS A 182 -13.95 -5.20 14.22
C LYS A 182 -15.11 -5.34 15.21
N ALA A 183 -15.74 -4.25 15.58
CA ALA A 183 -16.84 -4.24 16.54
C ALA A 183 -18.04 -5.09 16.05
N TRP A 184 -18.40 -4.95 14.78
CA TRP A 184 -19.51 -5.69 14.21
C TRP A 184 -19.22 -7.19 14.06
N LYS A 185 -17.99 -7.56 13.77
CA LYS A 185 -17.55 -8.94 13.76
C LYS A 185 -17.56 -9.55 15.18
N GLU A 186 -17.00 -8.84 16.17
CA GLU A 186 -16.99 -9.27 17.57
C GLU A 186 -18.40 -9.41 18.16
N ALA A 187 -19.34 -8.56 17.77
CA ALA A 187 -20.75 -8.62 18.14
C ALA A 187 -21.54 -9.70 17.36
N GLY A 188 -20.90 -10.40 16.42
CA GLY A 188 -21.54 -11.46 15.64
C GLY A 188 -22.50 -10.99 14.54
N LEU A 189 -22.44 -9.72 14.14
CA LEU A 189 -23.18 -9.20 12.98
C LEU A 189 -22.54 -9.67 11.67
N ILE A 190 -21.22 -9.55 11.56
CA ILE A 190 -20.46 -10.04 10.41
C ILE A 190 -19.97 -11.46 10.73
N LYS A 191 -20.80 -12.45 10.48
CA LYS A 191 -20.52 -13.88 10.68
C LYS A 191 -21.04 -14.69 9.51
N ASP A 192 -20.55 -15.92 9.36
CA ASP A 192 -20.95 -16.84 8.31
C ASP A 192 -20.87 -16.20 6.91
N VAL A 193 -19.81 -15.41 6.69
CA VAL A 193 -19.55 -14.78 5.41
C VAL A 193 -19.19 -15.86 4.39
N THR A 194 -19.90 -15.88 3.27
CA THR A 194 -19.71 -16.86 2.18
C THR A 194 -19.18 -16.23 0.90
N ALA A 195 -19.45 -14.95 0.69
CA ALA A 195 -18.98 -14.24 -0.50
C ALA A 195 -18.70 -12.77 -0.18
N ILE A 196 -17.75 -12.21 -0.91
CA ILE A 196 -17.42 -10.78 -0.93
C ILE A 196 -17.27 -10.36 -2.39
N THR A 197 -17.93 -9.27 -2.77
CA THR A 197 -17.69 -8.58 -4.03
C THR A 197 -16.96 -7.29 -3.73
N ALA A 198 -15.86 -7.02 -4.41
CA ALA A 198 -15.13 -5.77 -4.28
C ALA A 198 -14.92 -5.14 -5.67
N HIS A 199 -15.04 -3.82 -5.76
CA HIS A 199 -15.02 -3.18 -7.07
C HIS A 199 -14.37 -1.80 -7.05
N MET A 200 -13.69 -1.49 -8.16
CA MET A 200 -13.09 -0.19 -8.45
C MET A 200 -13.43 0.22 -9.87
N ASN A 201 -14.47 1.03 -10.01
CA ASN A 201 -15.04 1.39 -11.32
C ASN A 201 -14.75 2.86 -11.74
N ASN A 202 -13.95 3.58 -10.98
CA ASN A 202 -13.52 4.93 -11.36
C ASN A 202 -12.34 4.88 -12.34
N PRO A 203 -12.29 5.76 -13.35
CA PRO A 203 -11.27 5.73 -14.42
C PRO A 203 -9.92 6.26 -13.93
N ARG A 204 -9.25 5.55 -13.02
CA ARG A 204 -7.99 6.02 -12.42
C ARG A 204 -6.74 5.34 -12.96
N ARG A 205 -6.84 4.08 -13.43
CA ARG A 205 -5.69 3.26 -13.81
C ARG A 205 -5.88 2.59 -15.16
N TRP A 206 -6.80 3.12 -15.95
CA TRP A 206 -7.05 2.62 -17.30
C TRP A 206 -6.39 3.58 -18.29
N HIS A 207 -5.36 3.07 -18.94
CA HIS A 207 -4.46 3.85 -19.79
C HIS A 207 -5.07 4.22 -21.15
N GLY A 208 -5.98 3.43 -21.68
CA GLY A 208 -6.57 3.65 -23.02
C GLY A 208 -5.63 3.35 -24.18
N TRP A 209 -4.49 2.71 -23.94
CA TRP A 209 -3.52 2.38 -24.99
C TRP A 209 -4.02 1.26 -25.90
N ASN A 210 -3.41 1.17 -27.07
CA ASN A 210 -3.70 0.11 -28.02
C ASN A 210 -3.31 -1.26 -27.44
N PRO A 211 -4.28 -2.18 -27.20
CA PRO A 211 -3.97 -3.48 -26.62
C PRO A 211 -3.24 -4.43 -27.59
N ASN A 212 -3.15 -4.07 -28.87
CA ASN A 212 -2.53 -4.90 -29.91
C ASN A 212 -1.05 -4.58 -30.14
N ILE A 213 -0.41 -3.82 -29.26
CA ILE A 213 1.03 -3.56 -29.39
C ILE A 213 1.82 -4.86 -29.38
N LYS A 214 2.89 -4.91 -30.17
CA LYS A 214 3.80 -6.06 -30.28
C LYS A 214 5.16 -5.77 -29.66
N HIS A 215 5.41 -4.52 -29.33
CA HIS A 215 6.67 -4.04 -28.76
C HIS A 215 6.36 -2.97 -27.72
N LEU A 216 7.29 -2.78 -26.80
CA LEU A 216 7.28 -1.65 -25.87
C LEU A 216 7.36 -0.33 -26.66
N PRO A 217 6.91 0.81 -26.10
CA PRO A 217 7.06 2.13 -26.71
C PRO A 217 8.51 2.41 -27.08
N MET A 218 8.70 3.16 -28.17
CA MET A 218 10.03 3.60 -28.61
C MET A 218 10.64 4.56 -27.59
N GLY A 219 11.96 4.53 -27.46
CA GLY A 219 12.71 5.41 -26.58
C GLY A 219 12.55 6.89 -26.95
N GLU A 220 12.50 7.71 -25.92
CA GLU A 220 12.46 9.17 -25.97
C GLU A 220 13.67 9.74 -25.22
N PRO A 221 14.05 11.00 -25.48
CA PRO A 221 15.08 11.65 -24.65
C PRO A 221 14.70 11.69 -23.18
N VAL A 222 15.60 11.23 -22.32
CA VAL A 222 15.40 11.30 -20.86
C VAL A 222 15.38 12.78 -20.45
N PRO A 223 14.39 13.23 -19.65
CA PRO A 223 14.41 14.57 -19.06
C PRO A 223 15.71 14.82 -18.29
N GLU A 224 16.31 16.02 -18.43
CA GLU A 224 17.61 16.35 -17.84
C GLU A 224 17.65 16.17 -16.31
N SER A 225 16.54 16.43 -15.64
CA SER A 225 16.42 16.30 -14.17
C SER A 225 16.18 14.89 -13.67
N LEU A 226 15.89 13.93 -14.57
CA LEU A 226 15.50 12.55 -14.21
C LEU A 226 16.69 11.60 -14.26
N ASP A 227 17.00 10.96 -13.15
CA ASP A 227 17.88 9.78 -13.11
C ASP A 227 17.08 8.52 -13.50
N TRP A 228 17.03 8.25 -14.81
CA TRP A 228 16.26 7.12 -15.35
C TRP A 228 16.80 5.76 -14.92
N ASP A 229 18.10 5.60 -14.76
CA ASP A 229 18.70 4.34 -14.33
C ASP A 229 18.33 4.01 -12.88
N THR A 230 18.37 5.01 -12.00
CA THR A 230 17.91 4.87 -10.61
C THR A 230 16.40 4.65 -10.54
N TRP A 231 15.60 5.28 -11.42
CA TRP A 231 14.16 5.02 -11.50
C TRP A 231 13.84 3.58 -11.88
N LEU A 232 14.52 3.02 -12.88
CA LEU A 232 14.38 1.60 -13.27
C LEU A 232 14.80 0.64 -12.13
N GLY A 233 15.85 0.99 -11.40
CA GLY A 233 16.32 0.25 -10.24
C GLY A 233 16.64 -1.22 -10.56
N VAL A 234 15.85 -2.14 -10.00
CA VAL A 234 16.03 -3.59 -10.15
C VAL A 234 15.30 -4.18 -11.36
N ARG A 235 14.59 -3.36 -12.12
CA ARG A 235 13.83 -3.83 -13.29
C ARG A 235 14.75 -4.03 -14.51
N PRO A 236 14.33 -4.83 -15.50
CA PRO A 236 15.02 -4.90 -16.77
C PRO A 236 15.20 -3.51 -17.37
N TYR A 237 16.26 -3.32 -18.16
CA TYR A 237 16.45 -2.06 -18.85
C TYR A 237 15.32 -1.81 -19.87
N HIS A 238 14.77 -0.60 -19.81
CA HIS A 238 13.86 -0.02 -20.79
C HIS A 238 14.44 1.32 -21.22
N GLU A 239 14.33 1.65 -22.50
CA GLU A 239 14.49 3.03 -22.93
C GLU A 239 13.42 3.90 -22.26
N TYR A 240 13.74 5.15 -21.97
CA TYR A 240 12.76 6.06 -21.39
C TYR A 240 11.62 6.30 -22.38
N ASN A 241 10.40 6.31 -21.86
CA ASN A 241 9.22 6.79 -22.56
C ASN A 241 8.28 7.41 -21.53
N HIS A 242 7.60 8.52 -21.92
CA HIS A 242 6.70 9.24 -21.02
C HIS A 242 5.53 8.39 -20.51
N ASP A 243 5.12 7.34 -21.26
CA ASP A 243 4.08 6.40 -20.83
C ASP A 243 4.48 5.54 -19.59
N TYR A 244 5.75 5.52 -19.24
CA TYR A 244 6.22 4.85 -18.01
C TYR A 244 6.26 5.78 -16.81
N HIS A 245 6.18 7.09 -17.01
CA HIS A 245 6.43 8.08 -15.96
C HIS A 245 5.14 8.76 -15.50
N LEU A 246 5.20 9.55 -14.42
CA LEU A 246 4.13 10.40 -13.89
C LEU A 246 2.77 9.71 -13.68
N GLY A 247 2.79 8.48 -13.14
CA GLY A 247 1.57 7.76 -12.73
C GLY A 247 1.10 6.70 -13.72
N GLN A 248 1.54 6.72 -14.96
CA GLN A 248 1.22 5.69 -15.94
C GLN A 248 1.95 4.37 -15.67
N TRP A 249 3.08 4.40 -14.97
CA TRP A 249 3.84 3.22 -14.55
C TRP A 249 2.97 2.15 -13.89
N ARG A 250 1.86 2.52 -13.23
CA ARG A 250 0.95 1.56 -12.58
C ARG A 250 0.32 0.56 -13.54
N CYS A 251 0.17 0.94 -14.80
CA CYS A 251 -0.43 0.09 -15.82
C CYS A 251 0.52 -0.95 -16.39
N TRP A 252 1.83 -0.75 -16.31
CA TRP A 252 2.85 -1.63 -16.88
C TRP A 252 3.22 -2.75 -15.91
N TYR A 253 3.28 -4.00 -16.42
CA TYR A 253 3.65 -5.16 -15.59
C TYR A 253 5.03 -5.04 -14.95
N ASP A 254 5.98 -4.34 -15.60
CA ASP A 254 7.32 -4.20 -15.03
C ASP A 254 7.38 -3.20 -13.87
N PHE A 255 6.46 -2.27 -13.77
CA PHE A 255 6.57 -1.15 -12.84
C PHE A 255 5.47 -1.09 -11.79
N GLY A 256 4.25 -1.48 -12.13
CA GLY A 256 3.09 -1.36 -11.27
C GLY A 256 2.41 -2.69 -10.95
N MET A 257 1.30 -2.58 -10.24
CA MET A 257 0.45 -3.69 -9.81
C MET A 257 -1.01 -3.55 -10.32
N GLY A 258 -1.24 -2.65 -11.30
CA GLY A 258 -2.56 -2.42 -11.86
C GLY A 258 -3.59 -1.88 -10.86
N THR A 259 -4.85 -1.98 -11.22
CA THR A 259 -5.95 -1.47 -10.38
C THR A 259 -6.12 -2.27 -9.10
N LEU A 260 -6.00 -3.58 -9.15
CA LEU A 260 -6.11 -4.45 -7.97
C LEU A 260 -5.00 -4.13 -6.95
N GLY A 261 -3.76 -3.99 -7.38
CA GLY A 261 -2.66 -3.63 -6.48
C GLY A 261 -2.80 -2.23 -5.88
N ASP A 262 -3.32 -1.27 -6.67
CA ASP A 262 -3.54 0.10 -6.18
C ASP A 262 -4.72 0.20 -5.20
N TRP A 263 -5.82 -0.55 -5.45
CA TRP A 263 -7.08 -0.39 -4.71
C TRP A 263 -7.48 -1.59 -3.83
N GLY A 264 -6.98 -2.78 -4.12
CA GLY A 264 -7.33 -3.97 -3.35
C GLY A 264 -7.03 -3.82 -1.86
N ALA A 265 -5.88 -3.24 -1.51
CA ALA A 265 -5.53 -2.95 -0.13
C ALA A 265 -6.54 -2.04 0.58
N HIS A 266 -7.15 -1.08 -0.12
CA HIS A 266 -8.13 -0.17 0.46
C HIS A 266 -9.52 -0.80 0.64
N LEU A 267 -9.86 -1.78 -0.17
CA LEU A 267 -11.19 -2.36 -0.17
C LEU A 267 -11.28 -3.68 0.62
N LEU A 268 -10.23 -4.49 0.56
CA LEU A 268 -10.24 -5.85 1.12
C LEU A 268 -9.55 -5.96 2.50
N ASP A 269 -8.79 -4.96 2.92
CA ASP A 269 -7.99 -4.94 4.15
C ASP A 269 -8.76 -5.47 5.38
N THR A 270 -9.85 -4.81 5.74
CA THR A 270 -10.64 -5.17 6.92
C THR A 270 -11.27 -6.55 6.82
N ALA A 271 -11.75 -6.92 5.64
CA ALA A 271 -12.32 -8.25 5.42
C ALA A 271 -11.22 -9.32 5.49
N HIS A 272 -10.06 -9.06 4.93
CA HIS A 272 -8.94 -9.99 4.94
C HIS A 272 -8.44 -10.25 6.36
N GLU A 273 -8.26 -9.20 7.16
CA GLU A 273 -7.79 -9.32 8.54
C GLU A 273 -8.85 -9.95 9.45
N PHE A 274 -10.03 -9.33 9.55
CA PHE A 274 -11.01 -9.73 10.55
C PHE A 274 -11.75 -11.03 10.23
N LEU A 275 -11.78 -11.46 8.98
CA LEU A 275 -12.28 -12.77 8.59
C LEU A 275 -11.16 -13.81 8.51
N ASP A 276 -9.93 -13.45 8.85
CA ASP A 276 -8.76 -14.34 8.87
C ASP A 276 -8.66 -15.13 7.54
N LEU A 277 -8.77 -14.40 6.40
CA LEU A 277 -8.87 -15.04 5.08
C LEU A 277 -7.63 -15.86 4.73
N GLY A 278 -6.46 -15.39 5.10
CA GLY A 278 -5.23 -16.06 4.78
C GLY A 278 -4.90 -16.00 3.29
N LEU A 279 -4.39 -17.09 2.74
CA LEU A 279 -4.11 -17.21 1.32
C LEU A 279 -5.24 -17.91 0.58
N PRO A 280 -5.62 -17.46 -0.62
CA PRO A 280 -6.54 -18.19 -1.44
C PRO A 280 -5.90 -19.50 -1.91
N ASN A 281 -6.69 -20.56 -1.98
CA ASN A 281 -6.26 -21.84 -2.55
C ASN A 281 -6.50 -21.92 -4.07
N GLU A 282 -7.27 -20.98 -4.62
CA GLU A 282 -7.57 -20.91 -6.06
C GLU A 282 -7.77 -19.44 -6.47
N ILE A 283 -7.20 -19.06 -7.62
CA ILE A 283 -7.34 -17.74 -8.24
C ILE A 283 -7.74 -17.92 -9.70
N ASN A 284 -8.91 -17.40 -10.06
CA ASN A 284 -9.49 -17.55 -11.40
C ASN A 284 -9.71 -16.19 -12.05
N PRO A 285 -9.03 -15.85 -13.13
CA PRO A 285 -9.41 -14.72 -13.97
C PRO A 285 -10.65 -15.09 -14.78
N LEU A 286 -11.80 -14.53 -14.38
CA LEU A 286 -13.10 -14.82 -15.05
C LEU A 286 -13.31 -13.96 -16.29
N TYR A 287 -12.75 -12.74 -16.29
CA TYR A 287 -12.86 -11.80 -17.39
C TYR A 287 -11.62 -10.90 -17.44
N LEU A 288 -11.08 -10.71 -18.63
CA LEU A 288 -9.94 -9.81 -18.91
C LEU A 288 -10.18 -9.11 -20.25
N LYS A 289 -10.40 -7.80 -20.21
CA LYS A 289 -10.58 -6.98 -21.42
C LYS A 289 -9.25 -6.34 -21.80
N ASP A 290 -8.94 -6.36 -23.09
CA ASP A 290 -7.74 -5.74 -23.65
C ASP A 290 -6.42 -6.23 -23.01
N HIS A 291 -6.38 -7.52 -22.69
CA HIS A 291 -5.21 -8.19 -22.13
C HIS A 291 -4.08 -8.28 -23.15
N ASN A 292 -2.86 -7.99 -22.71
CA ASN A 292 -1.62 -8.22 -23.47
C ASN A 292 -0.42 -8.51 -22.55
N PRO A 293 0.76 -8.84 -23.09
CA PRO A 293 1.90 -9.21 -22.25
C PRO A 293 2.65 -8.04 -21.60
N PHE A 294 2.29 -6.78 -21.86
CA PHE A 294 3.06 -5.61 -21.41
C PHE A 294 2.39 -4.82 -20.28
N PHE A 295 1.07 -4.72 -20.31
CA PHE A 295 0.32 -3.92 -19.33
C PHE A 295 -0.97 -4.59 -18.87
N TYR A 296 -1.48 -4.13 -17.74
CA TYR A 296 -2.68 -4.66 -17.11
C TYR A 296 -3.93 -4.43 -17.99
N PRO A 297 -4.92 -5.36 -17.94
CA PRO A 297 -6.16 -5.23 -18.67
C PRO A 297 -6.90 -3.92 -18.37
N MET A 298 -7.69 -3.46 -19.34
CA MET A 298 -8.59 -2.30 -19.15
C MET A 298 -9.73 -2.60 -18.19
N SER A 299 -10.12 -3.87 -18.09
CA SER A 299 -11.11 -4.36 -17.13
C SER A 299 -10.78 -5.78 -16.75
N SER A 300 -10.99 -6.12 -15.48
CA SER A 300 -10.81 -7.49 -15.01
C SER A 300 -11.88 -7.92 -14.01
N THR A 301 -12.21 -9.22 -14.04
CA THR A 301 -12.93 -9.90 -12.97
C THR A 301 -12.10 -11.09 -12.51
N ILE A 302 -11.74 -11.10 -11.23
CA ILE A 302 -10.87 -12.14 -10.65
C ILE A 302 -11.57 -12.73 -9.42
N LEU A 303 -11.73 -14.04 -9.41
CA LEU A 303 -12.27 -14.79 -8.29
C LEU A 303 -11.12 -15.38 -7.46
N PHE A 304 -11.11 -15.10 -6.17
CA PHE A 304 -10.23 -15.70 -5.18
C PHE A 304 -11.07 -16.60 -4.28
N LYS A 305 -10.70 -17.87 -4.15
CA LYS A 305 -11.36 -18.80 -3.24
C LYS A 305 -10.53 -19.03 -2.00
N PHE A 306 -11.12 -18.78 -0.86
CA PHE A 306 -10.49 -18.99 0.45
C PHE A 306 -11.14 -20.20 1.13
N PRO A 307 -10.32 -21.13 1.68
CA PRO A 307 -10.85 -22.34 2.30
C PRO A 307 -11.58 -22.06 3.62
N GLU A 308 -12.29 -23.06 4.13
CA GLU A 308 -12.76 -23.05 5.51
C GLU A 308 -11.61 -22.88 6.50
N ARG A 309 -11.83 -22.10 7.55
CA ARG A 309 -10.81 -21.78 8.56
C ARG A 309 -11.42 -21.33 9.89
N ASN A 310 -10.81 -21.74 11.01
CA ASN A 310 -11.17 -21.25 12.34
C ASN A 310 -12.69 -21.27 12.63
N ASN A 311 -13.41 -22.31 12.22
CA ASN A 311 -14.88 -22.44 12.28
C ASN A 311 -15.65 -21.39 11.44
N MET A 312 -14.99 -20.73 10.50
CA MET A 312 -15.60 -19.85 9.49
C MET A 312 -15.72 -20.60 8.17
N PRO A 313 -16.82 -20.40 7.42
CA PRO A 313 -17.03 -21.06 6.13
C PRO A 313 -16.00 -20.63 5.08
N ALA A 314 -15.88 -21.39 4.00
CA ALA A 314 -15.18 -20.96 2.81
C ALA A 314 -15.78 -19.66 2.26
N VAL A 315 -14.93 -18.80 1.71
CA VAL A 315 -15.33 -17.48 1.19
C VAL A 315 -14.82 -17.30 -0.23
N ASP A 316 -15.73 -16.94 -1.13
CA ASP A 316 -15.42 -16.48 -2.47
C ASP A 316 -15.30 -14.96 -2.48
N VAL A 317 -14.13 -14.43 -2.86
CA VAL A 317 -13.91 -13.00 -3.03
C VAL A 317 -13.77 -12.70 -4.51
N THR A 318 -14.70 -11.92 -5.06
CA THR A 318 -14.67 -11.53 -6.47
C THR A 318 -14.33 -10.05 -6.60
N TRP A 319 -13.23 -9.80 -7.28
CA TRP A 319 -12.75 -8.47 -7.64
C TRP A 319 -13.26 -8.05 -9.00
N TYR A 320 -13.73 -6.81 -9.12
CA TYR A 320 -14.11 -6.17 -10.39
C TYR A 320 -13.37 -4.85 -10.56
N ASP A 321 -12.82 -4.62 -11.72
CA ASP A 321 -12.35 -3.30 -12.15
C ASP A 321 -12.67 -3.03 -13.62
N GLY A 322 -12.62 -1.76 -14.00
CA GLY A 322 -12.96 -1.28 -15.32
C GLY A 322 -14.25 -0.45 -15.35
N LEU A 323 -14.31 0.50 -16.28
CA LEU A 323 -15.46 1.42 -16.41
C LEU A 323 -16.77 0.72 -16.75
N ASP A 324 -16.68 -0.36 -17.50
CA ASP A 324 -17.80 -1.14 -18.05
C ASP A 324 -17.96 -2.51 -17.39
N ASN A 325 -17.13 -2.82 -16.39
CA ASN A 325 -17.14 -4.10 -15.68
C ASN A 325 -17.63 -3.90 -14.25
N ILE A 326 -18.93 -3.69 -14.13
CA ILE A 326 -19.62 -3.40 -12.87
C ILE A 326 -20.21 -4.68 -12.31
N PRO A 327 -20.00 -5.01 -11.02
CA PRO A 327 -20.64 -6.16 -10.40
C PRO A 327 -22.16 -5.99 -10.37
N ALA A 328 -22.88 -7.10 -10.42
CA ALA A 328 -24.29 -7.09 -10.08
C ALA A 328 -24.43 -6.68 -8.60
N VAL A 329 -25.22 -5.66 -8.35
CA VAL A 329 -25.53 -5.24 -6.98
C VAL A 329 -26.79 -5.95 -6.48
N PRO A 330 -26.93 -6.21 -5.17
CA PRO A 330 -28.12 -6.80 -4.59
C PRO A 330 -29.39 -5.99 -4.92
N GLU A 331 -30.50 -6.68 -5.06
CA GLU A 331 -31.80 -6.04 -5.11
C GLU A 331 -31.99 -5.18 -3.87
N ASN A 332 -32.56 -3.99 -4.02
CA ASN A 332 -32.71 -3.01 -2.93
C ASN A 332 -31.37 -2.56 -2.30
N TYR A 333 -30.35 -2.40 -3.13
CA TYR A 333 -29.03 -1.87 -2.70
C TYR A 333 -29.15 -0.57 -1.91
N GLY A 334 -30.22 0.20 -2.10
CA GLY A 334 -30.57 1.34 -1.30
C GLY A 334 -30.18 2.69 -1.91
N THR A 335 -30.49 3.75 -1.17
CA THR A 335 -30.27 5.15 -1.58
C THR A 335 -29.41 5.87 -0.56
N SER A 336 -28.87 7.02 -0.95
CA SER A 336 -28.01 7.86 -0.09
C SER A 336 -28.70 8.49 1.12
N GLU A 337 -30.02 8.51 1.17
CA GLU A 337 -30.76 9.19 2.25
C GLU A 337 -30.61 8.52 3.62
N VAL A 338 -30.26 7.26 3.64
CA VAL A 338 -30.26 6.42 4.85
C VAL A 338 -28.85 6.10 5.32
N ASP A 339 -27.91 6.15 4.41
CA ASP A 339 -26.55 5.69 4.63
C ASP A 339 -25.54 6.70 4.10
N PRO A 340 -24.75 7.30 4.98
CA PRO A 340 -23.71 8.26 4.57
C PRO A 340 -22.61 7.63 3.69
N ASN A 341 -22.54 6.31 3.63
CA ASN A 341 -21.57 5.59 2.80
C ASN A 341 -22.08 5.27 1.40
N ILE A 342 -23.39 5.45 1.15
CA ILE A 342 -23.92 5.34 -0.21
C ILE A 342 -23.51 6.58 -1.01
N PRO A 343 -23.00 6.41 -2.22
CA PRO A 343 -22.69 7.53 -3.10
C PRO A 343 -23.92 8.42 -3.32
N ALA A 344 -23.74 9.72 -3.24
CA ALA A 344 -24.75 10.67 -3.68
C ALA A 344 -25.09 10.40 -5.14
N VAL A 345 -26.34 10.03 -5.42
CA VAL A 345 -26.81 9.66 -6.76
C VAL A 345 -27.79 10.71 -7.23
N ASN A 346 -27.72 11.09 -8.47
CA ASN A 346 -28.68 12.01 -9.08
C ASN A 346 -30.11 11.51 -8.87
N GLY A 347 -30.89 12.25 -8.07
CA GLY A 347 -32.28 11.92 -7.76
C GLY A 347 -32.48 10.72 -6.82
N GLY A 348 -31.47 10.32 -6.02
CA GLY A 348 -31.57 9.23 -5.05
C GLY A 348 -31.58 7.82 -5.67
N LYS A 349 -31.24 7.69 -6.96
CA LYS A 349 -31.11 6.41 -7.63
C LYS A 349 -29.65 6.11 -7.92
N LEU A 350 -29.19 4.91 -7.57
CA LEU A 350 -27.86 4.44 -7.89
C LEU A 350 -27.70 4.37 -9.42
N GLN A 351 -26.73 5.12 -9.95
CA GLN A 351 -26.29 4.94 -11.32
C GLN A 351 -25.15 3.92 -11.33
N LEU A 352 -25.44 2.72 -11.79
CA LEU A 352 -24.47 1.61 -11.83
C LEU A 352 -23.18 1.98 -12.58
N VAL A 353 -23.28 2.83 -13.60
CA VAL A 353 -22.12 3.32 -14.38
C VAL A 353 -21.13 4.13 -13.54
N ASN A 354 -21.56 4.68 -12.40
CA ASN A 354 -20.75 5.49 -11.49
C ASN A 354 -20.73 4.93 -10.06
N LEU A 355 -20.75 3.60 -9.94
CA LEU A 355 -20.64 2.95 -8.64
C LEU A 355 -19.32 3.37 -7.98
N ASN A 356 -19.38 3.93 -6.78
CA ASN A 356 -18.17 4.30 -6.04
C ASN A 356 -17.40 3.04 -5.64
N PRO A 357 -16.07 3.12 -5.57
CA PRO A 357 -15.29 1.99 -5.09
C PRO A 357 -15.79 1.50 -3.73
N GLY A 358 -15.94 0.19 -3.60
CA GLY A 358 -16.49 -0.40 -2.39
C GLY A 358 -16.47 -1.91 -2.41
N LYS A 359 -17.18 -2.49 -1.46
CA LYS A 359 -17.40 -3.93 -1.37
C LYS A 359 -18.79 -4.25 -0.85
N GLU A 360 -19.31 -5.41 -1.21
CA GLU A 360 -20.47 -6.05 -0.63
C GLU A 360 -20.01 -7.32 0.10
N ILE A 361 -20.55 -7.55 1.30
CA ILE A 361 -20.25 -8.73 2.12
C ILE A 361 -21.55 -9.49 2.32
N TYR A 362 -21.57 -10.73 1.88
CA TYR A 362 -22.74 -11.61 1.93
C TYR A 362 -22.59 -12.61 3.07
N THR A 363 -23.52 -12.57 4.00
CA THR A 363 -23.66 -13.56 5.06
C THR A 363 -24.93 -14.37 4.89
N LYS A 364 -25.17 -15.38 5.71
CA LYS A 364 -26.42 -16.14 5.68
C LYS A 364 -27.65 -15.31 6.05
N THR A 365 -27.50 -14.21 6.76
CA THR A 365 -28.61 -13.44 7.33
C THR A 365 -28.66 -11.99 6.89
N LEU A 366 -27.51 -11.35 6.67
CA LEU A 366 -27.38 -9.94 6.35
C LEU A 366 -26.45 -9.76 5.15
N THR A 367 -26.65 -8.67 4.45
CA THR A 367 -25.72 -8.19 3.43
C THR A 367 -25.26 -6.79 3.81
N PHE A 368 -23.97 -6.53 3.63
CA PHE A 368 -23.35 -5.23 3.93
C PHE A 368 -22.77 -4.63 2.66
N LYS A 369 -22.69 -3.29 2.62
CA LYS A 369 -22.06 -2.53 1.53
C LYS A 369 -21.20 -1.39 2.06
N GLY A 370 -20.28 -0.90 1.25
CA GLY A 370 -19.44 0.26 1.59
C GLY A 370 -18.00 -0.13 1.86
N GLY A 371 -17.36 0.56 2.81
CA GLY A 371 -16.01 0.23 3.25
C GLY A 371 -14.91 0.52 2.22
N SER A 372 -15.05 1.60 1.45
CA SER A 372 -13.97 2.15 0.62
C SER A 372 -13.03 3.00 1.47
N HIS A 373 -11.71 2.78 1.36
CA HIS A 373 -10.74 3.41 2.24
C HIS A 373 -11.15 3.26 3.71
N GLY A 374 -11.30 4.36 4.45
CA GLY A 374 -11.75 4.37 5.82
C GLY A 374 -13.26 4.48 6.03
N SER A 375 -14.07 4.54 4.98
CA SER A 375 -15.53 4.66 5.09
C SER A 375 -16.18 3.40 5.67
N THR A 376 -17.21 3.59 6.47
CA THR A 376 -17.92 2.51 7.18
C THR A 376 -18.77 1.64 6.26
N LEU A 377 -19.20 0.51 6.80
CA LEU A 377 -20.20 -0.38 6.19
C LEU A 377 -21.62 0.04 6.57
N SER A 378 -22.56 -0.30 5.72
CA SER A 378 -23.99 -0.23 5.99
C SER A 378 -24.68 -1.56 5.65
N VAL A 379 -25.84 -1.78 6.25
CA VAL A 379 -26.67 -2.97 6.01
C VAL A 379 -27.58 -2.76 4.81
N ILE A 380 -27.82 -3.79 4.02
CA ILE A 380 -28.77 -3.82 2.92
C ILE A 380 -29.96 -4.71 3.30
N PRO A 381 -31.21 -4.33 2.96
CA PRO A 381 -31.67 -3.06 2.37
C PRO A 381 -31.75 -1.93 3.42
N ASP A 382 -31.92 -0.70 2.96
CA ASP A 382 -32.02 0.50 3.79
C ASP A 382 -33.08 0.41 4.90
N LYS A 383 -34.19 -0.34 4.66
CA LYS A 383 -35.21 -0.60 5.67
C LYS A 383 -34.60 -1.32 6.89
N ILE A 384 -33.86 -2.39 6.63
CA ILE A 384 -33.16 -3.15 7.68
C ILE A 384 -32.10 -2.28 8.37
N ALA A 385 -31.36 -1.50 7.60
CA ALA A 385 -30.37 -0.57 8.16
C ALA A 385 -31.02 0.42 9.17
N LYS A 386 -32.17 1.00 8.82
CA LYS A 386 -32.93 1.88 9.72
C LYS A 386 -33.40 1.16 10.99
N GLU A 387 -33.96 -0.02 10.84
CA GLU A 387 -34.45 -0.83 11.97
C GLU A 387 -33.33 -1.23 12.92
N MET A 388 -32.15 -1.55 12.38
CA MET A 388 -30.99 -2.00 13.15
C MET A 388 -30.19 -0.84 13.78
N ASN A 389 -30.29 0.36 13.24
CA ASN A 389 -29.46 1.50 13.67
C ASN A 389 -29.42 1.73 15.19
N PRO A 390 -30.56 1.63 15.94
CA PRO A 390 -30.54 1.83 17.39
C PRO A 390 -29.82 0.73 18.19
N VAL A 391 -29.56 -0.43 17.57
CA VAL A 391 -28.97 -1.60 18.23
C VAL A 391 -27.60 -2.00 17.66
N LEU A 392 -27.10 -1.23 16.70
CA LEU A 392 -25.76 -1.46 16.16
C LEU A 392 -24.71 -1.18 17.23
N PRO A 393 -23.67 -2.04 17.32
CA PRO A 393 -22.57 -1.80 18.26
C PRO A 393 -21.86 -0.48 17.98
N GLU A 394 -21.60 0.26 19.04
CA GLU A 394 -20.67 1.39 18.96
C GLU A 394 -19.25 0.88 18.68
N TYR A 395 -18.44 1.70 18.05
CA TYR A 395 -17.06 1.37 17.72
C TYR A 395 -16.12 2.52 18.10
N GLY A 396 -14.90 2.14 18.43
CA GLY A 396 -13.83 3.04 18.80
C GLY A 396 -13.25 3.81 17.59
N LYS A 397 -12.16 4.49 17.87
CA LYS A 397 -11.35 5.17 16.85
C LYS A 397 -9.87 5.03 17.17
N SER A 398 -9.02 5.27 16.20
CA SER A 398 -7.57 5.31 16.42
C SER A 398 -7.22 6.38 17.47
N PRO A 399 -6.29 6.10 18.39
CA PRO A 399 -5.83 7.08 19.38
C PRO A 399 -5.05 8.25 18.76
N SER A 400 -4.53 8.07 17.54
CA SER A 400 -3.83 9.09 16.76
C SER A 400 -4.04 8.83 15.26
N ASP A 401 -3.65 9.79 14.42
CA ASP A 401 -3.68 9.58 12.99
C ASP A 401 -2.65 8.54 12.54
N HIS A 402 -2.80 8.04 11.31
CA HIS A 402 -2.00 6.97 10.76
C HIS A 402 -0.49 7.26 10.75
N TYR A 403 -0.10 8.50 10.47
CA TYR A 403 1.31 8.91 10.42
C TYR A 403 1.91 9.09 11.81
N ALA A 404 1.13 9.67 12.73
CA ALA A 404 1.52 9.77 14.13
C ALA A 404 1.65 8.38 14.76
N ASN A 405 0.80 7.41 14.39
CA ASN A 405 0.91 6.02 14.86
C ASN A 405 2.29 5.43 14.55
N PHE A 406 2.81 5.62 13.34
CA PHE A 406 4.16 5.18 12.97
C PHE A 406 5.22 5.84 13.85
N LEU A 407 5.20 7.16 13.96
CA LEU A 407 6.20 7.90 14.73
C LEU A 407 6.13 7.62 16.23
N LEU A 408 4.93 7.48 16.81
CA LEU A 408 4.74 7.16 18.21
C LEU A 408 5.18 5.73 18.58
N ALA A 409 5.33 4.84 17.60
CA ALA A 409 5.85 3.51 17.84
C ALA A 409 7.28 3.52 18.40
N PHE A 410 8.08 4.53 18.07
CA PHE A 410 9.43 4.70 18.59
C PHE A 410 9.46 5.04 20.07
N PHE A 411 8.43 5.71 20.58
CA PHE A 411 8.39 6.20 21.96
C PHE A 411 7.68 5.25 22.91
N LYS A 412 7.02 4.19 22.38
CA LYS A 412 6.28 3.21 23.21
C LYS A 412 7.09 1.94 23.36
N GLU A 413 7.89 1.85 24.41
CA GLU A 413 8.34 0.55 24.89
C GLU A 413 7.12 -0.36 25.19
N LYS A 414 7.05 -1.51 24.51
CA LYS A 414 6.23 -2.69 24.87
C LYS A 414 4.73 -2.70 24.64
N LYS A 415 4.07 -1.87 23.83
CA LYS A 415 2.73 -2.23 23.37
C LYS A 415 2.79 -2.50 21.87
N LYS A 416 2.42 -3.74 21.48
CA LYS A 416 2.21 -4.11 20.07
C LYS A 416 1.41 -3.03 19.37
N LEU A 417 2.09 -2.18 18.60
CA LEU A 417 1.42 -1.44 17.55
C LEU A 417 0.89 -2.47 16.56
N VAL A 418 -0.22 -2.15 15.93
CA VAL A 418 -0.72 -2.93 14.80
C VAL A 418 0.32 -2.83 13.70
N LEU A 419 1.25 -3.76 13.69
CA LEU A 419 2.29 -3.87 12.68
C LEU A 419 1.68 -4.64 11.53
N LEU A 420 1.49 -3.94 10.43
CA LEU A 420 0.85 -4.45 9.21
C LEU A 420 1.61 -5.57 8.50
N PHE A 421 2.78 -5.94 8.99
CA PHE A 421 3.55 -7.08 8.49
C PHE A 421 3.39 -8.37 9.30
N LEU A 422 2.66 -8.33 10.40
CA LEU A 422 2.48 -9.53 11.20
C LEU A 422 1.32 -10.37 10.65
N TRP A 423 1.63 -11.35 9.84
CA TRP A 423 0.85 -12.56 9.70
C TRP A 423 0.93 -13.34 11.03
N PRO A 424 -0.18 -13.82 11.59
CA PRO A 424 -0.10 -14.67 12.78
C PRO A 424 0.81 -15.88 12.48
N ASP A 425 1.71 -16.17 13.41
CA ASP A 425 2.56 -17.35 13.33
C ASP A 425 1.69 -18.60 13.13
N ARG A 426 1.78 -19.22 11.97
CA ARG A 426 1.37 -20.60 11.70
C ARG A 426 2.57 -21.43 11.35
#